data_7851ad79d37dba9e497488824af26e92
#
_entry.id   7851ad79d37dba9e497488824af26e92
#
_cell.length_a   1.000
_cell.length_b   1.000
_cell.length_c   1.000
_cell.angle_alpha   90.00
_cell.angle_beta   90.00
_cell.angle_gamma   90.00
#
_symmetry.space_group_name_H-M   'P 1'
#
loop_
_entity.id
_entity.type
_entity.pdbx_description
1 polymer ?
#
loop_
_entity_poly.entity_id
_entity_poly.type
_entity_poly.pdbx_seq_one_letter_code
_entity_poly.pdbx_strand_id
1 'polypeptide(L)'
;MITRAGIETAYCFLHQKERVYAHSTMDWQRDDIEYAISSFADEMNPEVYSLLADGRTDFLRSHATFHADMLHALDILEKML
;
A
#
# COMPACT_ATOMS: atom_id res chain seq x y z
N MET A 1 1.33 11.02 -14.76
CA MET A 1 2.81 10.88 -14.87
C MET A 1 3.36 10.42 -13.52
N ILE A 2 4.22 9.42 -13.52
CA ILE A 2 4.85 8.92 -12.31
C ILE A 2 6.07 9.78 -12.00
N THR A 3 6.13 10.35 -10.79
CA THR A 3 7.24 11.17 -10.35
C THR A 3 7.96 10.49 -9.19
N ARG A 4 9.24 10.83 -9.01
CA ARG A 4 10.01 10.29 -7.90
C ARG A 4 9.41 10.72 -6.56
N ALA A 5 8.93 11.96 -6.45
CA ALA A 5 8.30 12.44 -5.22
C ALA A 5 7.04 11.64 -4.90
N GLY A 6 6.25 11.28 -5.92
CA GLY A 6 5.07 10.43 -5.73
C GLY A 6 5.45 9.02 -5.27
N ILE A 7 6.51 8.45 -5.82
CA ILE A 7 7.02 7.14 -5.40
C ILE A 7 7.50 7.19 -3.95
N GLU A 8 8.26 8.22 -3.58
CA GLU A 8 8.76 8.37 -2.22
C GLU A 8 7.63 8.53 -1.21
N THR A 9 6.62 9.33 -1.55
CA THR A 9 5.45 9.54 -0.69
C THR A 9 4.72 8.22 -0.45
N ALA A 10 4.46 7.48 -1.52
CA ALA A 10 3.78 6.18 -1.42
C ALA A 10 4.60 5.19 -0.60
N TYR A 11 5.91 5.13 -0.85
CA TYR A 11 6.80 4.23 -0.11
C TYR A 11 6.80 4.54 1.38
N CYS A 12 6.98 5.80 1.74
CA CYS A 12 7.03 6.19 3.15
C CYS A 12 5.72 5.89 3.87
N PHE A 13 4.60 6.19 3.24
CA PHE A 13 3.28 5.94 3.82
C PHE A 13 3.06 4.44 4.04
N LEU A 14 3.27 3.65 3.00
CA LEU A 14 3.07 2.20 3.07
C LEU A 14 4.05 1.53 4.03
N HIS A 15 5.29 2.00 4.06
CA HIS A 15 6.32 1.44 4.94
C HIS A 15 5.94 1.63 6.41
N GLN A 16 5.50 2.83 6.77
CA GLN A 16 5.06 3.11 8.14
C GLN A 16 3.85 2.26 8.53
N LYS A 17 2.86 2.19 7.65
CA LYS A 17 1.64 1.43 7.91
C LYS A 17 1.91 -0.07 7.99
N GLU A 18 2.79 -0.57 7.13
CA GLU A 18 3.16 -1.99 7.16
C GLU A 18 3.81 -2.36 8.49
N ARG A 19 4.72 -1.54 9.00
CA ARG A 19 5.37 -1.81 10.27
C ARG A 19 4.37 -1.89 11.42
N VAL A 20 3.43 -0.96 11.48
CA VAL A 20 2.38 -0.99 12.50
C VAL A 20 1.50 -2.21 12.32
N TYR A 21 1.11 -2.53 11.09
CA TYR A 21 0.26 -3.66 10.78
C TYR A 21 0.90 -4.98 11.21
N ALA A 22 2.18 -5.15 10.89
CA ALA A 22 2.91 -6.38 11.22
C ALA A 22 3.04 -6.61 12.73
N HIS A 23 3.13 -5.52 13.50
CA HIS A 23 3.27 -5.59 14.96
C HIS A 23 1.95 -5.45 15.70
N SER A 24 0.85 -5.27 14.99
CA SER A 24 -0.46 -5.09 15.61
C SER A 24 -0.99 -6.43 16.13
N THR A 25 -1.49 -6.42 17.37
CA THR A 25 -2.10 -7.60 17.98
C THR A 25 -3.62 -7.48 18.09
N MET A 26 -4.17 -6.30 17.77
CA MET A 26 -5.59 -6.01 17.87
C MET A 26 -6.22 -5.93 16.49
N ASP A 27 -7.35 -6.60 16.29
CA ASP A 27 -8.05 -6.60 15.01
C ASP A 27 -8.47 -5.18 14.58
N TRP A 28 -8.92 -4.36 15.54
CA TRP A 28 -9.36 -3.00 15.24
C TRP A 28 -8.22 -2.13 14.72
N GLN A 29 -6.99 -2.35 15.18
CA GLN A 29 -5.83 -1.63 14.68
C GLN A 29 -5.54 -2.01 13.23
N ARG A 30 -5.65 -3.30 12.92
CA ARG A 30 -5.48 -3.79 11.56
C ARG A 30 -6.56 -3.25 10.63
N ASP A 31 -7.81 -3.24 11.10
CA ASP A 31 -8.94 -2.70 10.34
C ASP A 31 -8.75 -1.22 10.03
N ASP A 32 -8.27 -0.44 11.00
CA ASP A 32 -7.96 0.98 10.80
C ASP A 32 -6.90 1.19 9.73
N ILE A 33 -5.85 0.37 9.74
CA ILE A 33 -4.79 0.46 8.77
C ILE A 33 -5.29 0.05 7.39
N GLU A 34 -6.09 -1.01 7.29
CA GLU A 34 -6.69 -1.44 6.02
C GLU A 34 -7.55 -0.32 5.45
N TYR A 35 -8.34 0.34 6.28
CA TYR A 35 -9.15 1.47 5.83
C TYR A 35 -8.28 2.62 5.35
N ALA A 36 -7.25 2.99 6.10
CA ALA A 36 -6.36 4.08 5.75
C ALA A 36 -5.62 3.81 4.43
N ILE A 37 -5.17 2.59 4.23
CA ILE A 37 -4.47 2.20 3.00
C ILE A 37 -5.43 2.16 1.82
N SER A 38 -6.65 1.65 2.01
CA SER A 38 -7.68 1.66 0.97
C SER A 38 -7.98 3.09 0.51
N SER A 39 -8.13 4.01 1.45
CA SER A 39 -8.35 5.42 1.15
C SER A 39 -7.17 6.02 0.40
N PHE A 40 -5.96 5.69 0.83
CA PHE A 40 -4.74 6.12 0.16
C PHE A 40 -4.67 5.58 -1.27
N ALA A 41 -5.04 4.33 -1.47
CA ALA A 41 -5.05 3.72 -2.80
C ALA A 41 -6.03 4.45 -3.73
N ASP A 42 -7.18 4.90 -3.20
CA ASP A 42 -8.15 5.67 -3.99
C ASP A 42 -7.59 7.03 -4.40
N GLU A 43 -6.75 7.64 -3.57
CA GLU A 43 -6.18 8.97 -3.81
C GLU A 43 -4.86 8.92 -4.54
N MET A 44 -4.23 7.75 -4.60
CA MET A 44 -2.93 7.56 -5.24
C MET A 44 -3.01 7.86 -6.74
N ASN A 45 -1.90 8.33 -7.30
CA ASN A 45 -1.77 8.47 -8.74
C ASN A 45 -2.17 7.16 -9.42
N PRO A 46 -3.16 7.18 -10.35
CA PRO A 46 -3.64 5.96 -10.98
C PRO A 46 -2.56 5.15 -11.71
N GLU A 47 -1.56 5.82 -12.25
CA GLU A 47 -0.46 5.13 -12.93
C GLU A 47 0.39 4.33 -11.95
N VAL A 48 0.64 4.91 -10.77
CA VAL A 48 1.38 4.23 -9.70
C VAL A 48 0.56 3.04 -9.19
N TYR A 49 -0.72 3.26 -8.93
CA TYR A 49 -1.60 2.18 -8.47
C TYR A 49 -1.64 1.03 -9.47
N SER A 50 -1.79 1.34 -10.76
CA SER A 50 -1.84 0.31 -11.81
C SER A 50 -0.54 -0.49 -11.87
N LEU A 51 0.58 0.19 -11.69
CA LEU A 51 1.89 -0.47 -11.67
C LEU A 51 2.00 -1.46 -10.51
N LEU A 52 1.55 -1.05 -9.33
CA LEU A 52 1.63 -1.89 -8.14
C LEU A 52 0.60 -3.02 -8.17
N ALA A 53 -0.59 -2.73 -8.69
CA ALA A 53 -1.70 -3.69 -8.71
C ALA A 53 -1.49 -4.84 -9.69
N ASP A 54 -0.73 -4.61 -10.75
CA ASP A 54 -0.42 -5.61 -11.77
C ASP A 54 -1.68 -6.30 -12.31
N GLY A 55 -2.68 -5.47 -12.68
CA GLY A 55 -3.93 -5.95 -13.27
C GLY A 55 -5.01 -6.35 -12.28
N ARG A 56 -4.72 -6.35 -10.99
CA ARG A 56 -5.70 -6.70 -9.96
C ARG A 56 -6.59 -5.50 -9.64
N THR A 57 -7.88 -5.75 -9.44
CA THR A 57 -8.86 -4.72 -9.09
C THR A 57 -9.03 -4.56 -7.57
N ASP A 58 -8.64 -5.57 -6.81
CA ASP A 58 -8.77 -5.61 -5.34
C ASP A 58 -7.44 -5.37 -4.61
N PHE A 59 -6.43 -4.88 -5.31
CA PHE A 59 -5.10 -4.67 -4.72
C PHE A 59 -5.20 -3.63 -3.59
N LEU A 60 -4.68 -4.00 -2.41
CA LEU A 60 -4.76 -3.22 -1.17
C LEU A 60 -6.19 -2.97 -0.70
N ARG A 61 -7.15 -3.76 -1.19
CA ARG A 61 -8.56 -3.64 -0.80
C ARG A 61 -9.14 -4.95 -0.28
N SER A 62 -8.43 -6.06 -0.44
CA SER A 62 -8.86 -7.37 0.02
C SER A 62 -8.20 -7.69 1.36
N HIS A 63 -9.00 -7.99 2.37
CA HIS A 63 -8.48 -8.36 3.70
C HIS A 63 -7.59 -9.61 3.62
N ALA A 64 -7.98 -10.59 2.81
CA ALA A 64 -7.28 -11.87 2.73
C ALA A 64 -5.84 -11.75 2.22
N THR A 65 -5.58 -10.79 1.32
CA THR A 65 -4.26 -10.61 0.70
C THR A 65 -3.59 -9.31 1.10
N PHE A 66 -4.15 -8.60 2.09
CA PHE A 66 -3.76 -7.22 2.39
C PHE A 66 -2.29 -7.09 2.73
N HIS A 67 -1.79 -7.90 3.66
CA HIS A 67 -0.39 -7.81 4.09
C HIS A 67 0.56 -8.18 2.95
N ALA A 68 0.23 -9.21 2.19
CA ALA A 68 1.03 -9.60 1.01
C ALA A 68 1.04 -8.47 -0.03
N ASP A 69 -0.10 -7.81 -0.22
CA ASP A 69 -0.19 -6.68 -1.16
C ASP A 69 0.69 -5.52 -0.71
N MET A 70 0.71 -5.21 0.59
CA MET A 70 1.58 -4.17 1.13
C MET A 70 3.06 -4.47 0.88
N LEU A 71 3.47 -5.71 1.15
CA LEU A 71 4.85 -6.14 0.95
C LEU A 71 5.23 -6.09 -0.54
N HIS A 72 4.32 -6.51 -1.40
CA HIS A 72 4.52 -6.45 -2.85
C HIS A 72 4.71 -5.01 -3.33
N ALA A 73 3.85 -4.11 -2.85
CA ALA A 73 3.94 -2.70 -3.20
C ALA A 73 5.26 -2.10 -2.74
N LEU A 74 5.67 -2.40 -1.50
CA LEU A 74 6.93 -1.89 -0.96
C LEU A 74 8.13 -2.38 -1.76
N ASP A 75 8.13 -3.65 -2.18
CA ASP A 75 9.20 -4.22 -2.98
C ASP A 75 9.35 -3.46 -4.30
N ILE A 76 8.24 -3.23 -5.00
CA ILE A 76 8.26 -2.52 -6.28
C ILE A 76 8.71 -1.07 -6.09
N LEU A 77 8.15 -0.38 -5.11
CA LEU A 77 8.49 1.03 -4.86
C LEU A 77 9.96 1.19 -4.48
N GLU A 78 10.48 0.29 -3.66
CA GLU A 78 11.89 0.31 -3.26
C GLU A 78 12.81 0.20 -4.49
N LYS A 79 12.46 -0.66 -5.43
CA LYS A 79 13.26 -0.82 -6.65
C LYS A 79 13.21 0.39 -7.57
N MET A 80 12.18 1.23 -7.41
CA MET A 80 12.03 2.45 -8.21
C MET A 80 12.73 3.66 -7.59
N LEU A 81 13.17 3.55 -6.35
CA LEU A 81 13.94 4.59 -5.65
C LEU A 81 15.47 4.41 -5.86
#